data_209d0d6306f10a5baba20544e3a6ddf1
#
_entry.id   209d0d6306f10a5baba20544e3a6ddf1
#
_cell.length_a   1.000
_cell.length_b   1.000
_cell.length_c   1.000
_cell.angle_alpha   90.00
_cell.angle_beta   90.00
_cell.angle_gamma   90.00
#
_symmetry.space_group_name_H-M   'P 1'
#
loop_
_entity.id
_entity.type
_entity.pdbx_description
1 polymer ?
#
loop_
_entity_poly.entity_id
_entity_poly.type
_entity_poly.pdbx_seq_one_letter_code
_entity_poly.pdbx_strand_id
1 'polypeptide(L)'
;MRVKQKLRLIPRLDIKGDYLIKGVNLEGLRKIGSPESFAKKYYSEGADELLIMDCVASLYDRQNIYSIINKISKEVFVPITVGGGIRNIEHANNLFKNGADKIAVNTAVTKNPKLISELALKFGSQSIVLSIEAKKNGENYWEAYTNTGRDHTGLNIIDWAKKGIDLGVGEILLTSIDNEGTRKGFDIELIESFSKFLKNQNISIPLIVSGGMGKLEDLNDLYNIEFIDTIAI
;
A
#
# COMPACT_ATOMS: atom_id res chain seq x y z
N MET A 1 26.06 -2.46 -15.41
CA MET A 1 25.05 -1.43 -15.73
C MET A 1 23.67 -2.06 -15.49
N ARG A 2 22.94 -1.69 -14.43
CA ARG A 2 21.52 -2.09 -14.32
C ARG A 2 20.78 -1.36 -15.43
N VAL A 3 20.06 -2.11 -16.26
CA VAL A 3 19.06 -1.52 -17.17
C VAL A 3 18.10 -0.73 -16.29
N LYS A 4 17.91 0.56 -16.57
CA LYS A 4 16.92 1.40 -15.87
C LYS A 4 15.56 0.74 -16.01
N GLN A 5 15.04 0.19 -14.92
CA GLN A 5 13.69 -0.35 -14.90
C GLN A 5 12.71 0.81 -15.05
N LYS A 6 11.68 0.61 -15.86
CA LYS A 6 10.58 1.57 -15.99
C LYS A 6 9.88 1.64 -14.63
N LEU A 7 9.72 2.85 -14.09
CA LEU A 7 8.99 3.08 -12.85
C LEU A 7 7.51 2.69 -13.04
N ARG A 8 6.99 1.81 -12.19
CA ARG A 8 5.55 1.48 -12.16
C ARG A 8 4.80 2.56 -11.41
N LEU A 9 3.74 3.05 -12.00
CA LEU A 9 2.87 4.08 -11.44
C LEU A 9 1.55 3.46 -10.99
N ILE A 10 1.26 3.56 -9.69
CA ILE A 10 0.07 3.00 -9.05
C ILE A 10 -0.78 4.15 -8.48
N PRO A 11 -1.87 4.57 -9.13
CA PRO A 11 -2.85 5.44 -8.50
C PRO A 11 -3.45 4.79 -7.25
N ARG A 12 -3.38 5.50 -6.12
CA ARG A 12 -3.96 5.09 -4.84
C ARG A 12 -5.33 5.71 -4.66
N LEU A 13 -6.33 4.86 -4.55
CA LEU A 13 -7.74 5.19 -4.35
C LEU A 13 -8.13 4.88 -2.91
N ASP A 14 -8.08 5.89 -2.03
CA ASP A 14 -8.60 5.76 -0.66
C ASP A 14 -10.12 5.92 -0.69
N ILE A 15 -10.84 4.96 -0.12
CA ILE A 15 -12.30 4.93 -0.16
C ILE A 15 -12.92 4.94 1.25
N LYS A 16 -14.12 5.54 1.33
CA LYS A 16 -14.99 5.51 2.50
C LYS A 16 -16.43 5.28 2.04
N GLY A 17 -16.95 4.07 2.29
CA GLY A 17 -18.22 3.65 1.70
C GLY A 17 -18.16 3.73 0.18
N ASP A 18 -19.09 4.42 -0.45
CA ASP A 18 -19.19 4.54 -1.91
C ASP A 18 -18.37 5.71 -2.50
N TYR A 19 -17.53 6.35 -1.70
CA TYR A 19 -16.84 7.57 -2.12
C TYR A 19 -15.34 7.42 -2.10
N LEU A 20 -14.70 7.93 -3.16
CA LEU A 20 -13.30 8.25 -3.16
C LEU A 20 -13.05 9.44 -2.26
N ILE A 21 -12.03 9.34 -1.41
CA ILE A 21 -11.67 10.35 -0.43
C ILE A 21 -10.18 10.72 -0.56
N LYS A 22 -9.80 11.88 -0.07
CA LYS A 22 -8.41 12.28 0.11
C LYS A 22 -8.27 13.08 1.40
N GLY A 23 -7.19 12.83 2.12
CA GLY A 23 -6.80 13.53 3.35
C GLY A 23 -5.38 14.07 3.29
N VAL A 24 -4.92 14.60 4.41
CA VAL A 24 -3.52 14.95 4.67
C VAL A 24 -3.11 14.19 5.92
N ASN A 25 -1.93 13.56 5.92
CA ASN A 25 -1.44 12.68 6.99
C ASN A 25 -2.46 11.60 7.41
N LEU A 26 -3.23 11.09 6.43
CA LEU A 26 -4.33 10.15 6.59
C LEU A 26 -5.54 10.69 7.39
N GLU A 27 -5.63 12.00 7.60
CA GLU A 27 -6.70 12.68 8.33
C GLU A 27 -7.45 13.70 7.47
N GLY A 28 -8.53 14.29 7.99
CA GLY A 28 -9.29 15.35 7.32
C GLY A 28 -9.93 14.92 6.00
N LEU A 29 -10.46 13.71 5.93
CA LEU A 29 -10.95 13.05 4.72
C LEU A 29 -12.06 13.84 4.01
N ARG A 30 -11.82 14.24 2.76
CA ARG A 30 -12.77 14.93 1.89
C ARG A 30 -13.21 14.00 0.76
N LYS A 31 -14.50 14.02 0.42
CA LYS A 31 -15.04 13.33 -0.75
C LYS A 31 -14.57 14.02 -2.02
N ILE A 32 -14.07 13.25 -2.99
CA ILE A 32 -13.60 13.78 -4.28
C ILE A 32 -14.30 13.14 -5.49
N GLY A 33 -14.99 12.03 -5.33
CA GLY A 33 -15.74 11.42 -6.41
C GLY A 33 -16.14 9.98 -6.19
N SER A 34 -16.45 9.29 -7.28
CA SER A 34 -16.71 7.85 -7.32
C SER A 34 -15.42 7.08 -7.56
N PRO A 35 -15.15 6.01 -6.80
CA PRO A 35 -13.99 5.14 -7.03
C PRO A 35 -13.93 4.59 -8.45
N GLU A 36 -15.06 4.15 -8.99
CA GLU A 36 -15.15 3.55 -10.32
C GLU A 36 -14.76 4.54 -11.43
N SER A 37 -15.25 5.79 -11.33
CA SER A 37 -14.93 6.84 -12.31
C SER A 37 -13.44 7.17 -12.33
N PHE A 38 -12.81 7.28 -11.16
CA PHE A 38 -11.39 7.55 -11.05
C PHE A 38 -10.54 6.34 -11.47
N ALA A 39 -10.93 5.12 -11.12
CA ALA A 39 -10.24 3.90 -11.56
C ALA A 39 -10.19 3.83 -13.09
N LYS A 40 -11.33 4.04 -13.75
CA LYS A 40 -11.42 4.06 -15.22
C LYS A 40 -10.58 5.17 -15.83
N LYS A 41 -10.62 6.38 -15.23
CA LYS A 41 -9.81 7.51 -15.66
C LYS A 41 -8.32 7.17 -15.62
N TYR A 42 -7.81 6.74 -14.48
CA TYR A 42 -6.39 6.43 -14.33
C TYR A 42 -5.93 5.27 -15.21
N TYR A 43 -6.78 4.24 -15.37
CA TYR A 43 -6.53 3.17 -16.33
C TYR A 43 -6.38 3.71 -17.76
N SER A 44 -7.30 4.58 -18.21
CA SER A 44 -7.24 5.19 -19.55
C SER A 44 -6.04 6.13 -19.74
N GLU A 45 -5.49 6.68 -18.65
CA GLU A 45 -4.29 7.52 -18.65
C GLU A 45 -2.98 6.71 -18.54
N GLY A 46 -3.07 5.37 -18.47
CA GLY A 46 -1.90 4.48 -18.54
C GLY A 46 -1.31 4.08 -17.18
N ALA A 47 -2.13 4.01 -16.13
CA ALA A 47 -1.72 3.43 -14.86
C ALA A 47 -1.24 1.98 -15.05
N ASP A 48 -0.14 1.59 -14.39
CA ASP A 48 0.40 0.23 -14.48
C ASP A 48 -0.33 -0.75 -13.55
N GLU A 49 -0.95 -0.26 -12.45
CA GLU A 49 -1.71 -1.01 -11.45
C GLU A 49 -2.65 -0.05 -10.71
N LEU A 50 -3.65 -0.54 -10.00
CA LEU A 50 -4.47 0.25 -9.08
C LEU A 50 -4.33 -0.25 -7.64
N LEU A 51 -4.24 0.67 -6.68
CA LEU A 51 -4.27 0.39 -5.25
C LEU A 51 -5.56 0.98 -4.64
N ILE A 52 -6.44 0.15 -4.12
CA ILE A 52 -7.72 0.56 -3.53
C ILE A 52 -7.67 0.27 -2.03
N MET A 53 -7.77 1.33 -1.20
CA MET A 53 -7.67 1.23 0.26
C MET A 53 -8.97 1.64 0.94
N ASP A 54 -9.66 0.70 1.59
CA ASP A 54 -10.81 1.02 2.44
C ASP A 54 -10.33 1.55 3.81
N CYS A 55 -10.40 2.88 3.97
CA CYS A 55 -9.90 3.58 5.15
C CYS A 55 -10.81 3.44 6.38
N VAL A 56 -12.01 2.89 6.24
CA VAL A 56 -13.01 2.77 7.31
C VAL A 56 -13.54 1.35 7.50
N ALA A 57 -12.90 0.38 6.89
CA ALA A 57 -13.28 -1.03 6.93
C ALA A 57 -13.40 -1.64 8.34
N SER A 58 -12.83 -0.99 9.35
CA SER A 58 -12.97 -1.40 10.74
C SER A 58 -14.33 -1.02 11.35
N LEU A 59 -15.06 -0.08 10.74
CA LEU A 59 -16.25 0.57 11.31
C LEU A 59 -17.56 0.18 10.60
N TYR A 60 -17.52 -0.34 9.36
CA TYR A 60 -18.70 -0.58 8.53
C TYR A 60 -18.71 -1.97 7.91
N ASP A 61 -19.89 -2.39 7.43
CA ASP A 61 -20.06 -3.64 6.68
C ASP A 61 -19.29 -3.58 5.35
N ARG A 62 -18.63 -4.70 5.01
CA ARG A 62 -17.72 -4.83 3.87
C ARG A 62 -18.41 -5.08 2.53
N GLN A 63 -19.72 -5.23 2.49
CA GLN A 63 -20.42 -5.56 1.24
C GLN A 63 -20.15 -4.50 0.16
N ASN A 64 -19.97 -3.24 0.54
CA ASN A 64 -19.70 -2.16 -0.39
C ASN A 64 -18.37 -2.32 -1.14
N ILE A 65 -17.28 -2.70 -0.45
CA ILE A 65 -15.97 -2.85 -1.11
C ILE A 65 -16.01 -3.94 -2.19
N TYR A 66 -16.66 -5.07 -1.93
CA TYR A 66 -16.78 -6.16 -2.90
C TYR A 66 -17.52 -5.71 -4.16
N SER A 67 -18.62 -4.95 -4.00
CA SER A 67 -19.37 -4.38 -5.12
C SER A 67 -18.53 -3.40 -5.94
N ILE A 68 -17.78 -2.51 -5.29
CA ILE A 68 -16.91 -1.54 -5.95
C ILE A 68 -15.83 -2.27 -6.76
N ILE A 69 -15.12 -3.24 -6.16
CA ILE A 69 -14.08 -4.00 -6.85
C ILE A 69 -14.65 -4.77 -8.03
N ASN A 70 -15.80 -5.42 -7.85
CA ASN A 70 -16.45 -6.15 -8.95
C ASN A 70 -16.85 -5.26 -10.14
N LYS A 71 -17.25 -4.01 -9.88
CA LYS A 71 -17.53 -3.04 -10.95
C LYS A 71 -16.25 -2.59 -11.65
N ILE A 72 -15.20 -2.24 -10.86
CA ILE A 72 -13.91 -1.77 -11.39
C ILE A 72 -13.27 -2.86 -12.26
N SER A 73 -13.19 -4.10 -11.78
CA SER A 73 -12.53 -5.21 -12.47
C SER A 73 -13.15 -5.59 -13.82
N LYS A 74 -14.37 -5.14 -14.09
CA LYS A 74 -15.03 -5.33 -15.40
C LYS A 74 -14.61 -4.30 -16.47
N GLU A 75 -14.06 -3.17 -16.03
CA GLU A 75 -13.72 -2.05 -16.93
C GLU A 75 -12.22 -1.69 -16.90
N VAL A 76 -11.46 -2.22 -15.95
CA VAL A 76 -10.04 -1.94 -15.73
C VAL A 76 -9.27 -3.26 -15.85
N PHE A 77 -8.27 -3.29 -16.73
CA PHE A 77 -7.52 -4.50 -17.08
C PHE A 77 -6.03 -4.38 -16.71
N VAL A 78 -5.75 -3.71 -15.60
CA VAL A 78 -4.46 -3.72 -14.91
C VAL A 78 -4.62 -4.37 -13.54
N PRO A 79 -3.56 -4.88 -12.91
CA PRO A 79 -3.66 -5.49 -11.58
C PRO A 79 -4.33 -4.55 -10.56
N ILE A 80 -5.18 -5.11 -9.70
CA ILE A 80 -5.88 -4.38 -8.64
C ILE A 80 -5.44 -4.93 -7.29
N THR A 81 -4.73 -4.10 -6.52
CA THR A 81 -4.42 -4.37 -5.12
C THR A 81 -5.48 -3.76 -4.23
N VAL A 82 -6.04 -4.54 -3.30
CA VAL A 82 -7.10 -4.09 -2.39
C VAL A 82 -6.65 -4.23 -0.93
N GLY A 83 -6.74 -3.13 -0.18
CA GLY A 83 -6.43 -3.09 1.25
C GLY A 83 -7.58 -2.56 2.10
N GLY A 84 -7.38 -2.66 3.41
CA GLY A 84 -8.36 -2.23 4.41
C GLY A 84 -9.18 -3.40 4.99
N GLY A 85 -9.16 -3.50 6.32
CA GLY A 85 -9.99 -4.40 7.12
C GLY A 85 -9.90 -5.90 6.83
N ILE A 86 -8.90 -6.43 6.18
CA ILE A 86 -8.70 -7.87 5.95
C ILE A 86 -8.28 -8.53 7.25
N ARG A 87 -9.15 -9.34 7.86
CA ARG A 87 -8.96 -9.91 9.20
C ARG A 87 -8.78 -11.41 9.20
N ASN A 88 -9.11 -12.09 8.14
CA ASN A 88 -9.06 -13.54 8.00
C ASN A 88 -9.03 -13.96 6.53
N ILE A 89 -8.87 -15.25 6.31
CA ILE A 89 -8.81 -15.86 4.97
C ILE A 89 -10.11 -15.67 4.18
N GLU A 90 -11.26 -15.67 4.84
CA GLU A 90 -12.56 -15.51 4.16
C GLU A 90 -12.70 -14.13 3.55
N HIS A 91 -12.29 -13.07 4.28
CA HIS A 91 -12.26 -11.70 3.73
C HIS A 91 -11.35 -11.60 2.50
N ALA A 92 -10.16 -12.19 2.55
CA ALA A 92 -9.24 -12.24 1.42
C ALA A 92 -9.86 -12.98 0.22
N ASN A 93 -10.44 -14.16 0.47
CA ASN A 93 -11.08 -14.96 -0.57
C ASN A 93 -12.22 -14.20 -1.28
N ASN A 94 -13.01 -13.45 -0.52
CA ASN A 94 -14.08 -12.64 -1.10
C ASN A 94 -13.55 -11.48 -1.96
N LEU A 95 -12.42 -10.87 -1.60
CA LEU A 95 -11.79 -9.85 -2.45
C LEU A 95 -11.29 -10.45 -3.76
N PHE A 96 -10.59 -11.57 -3.73
CA PHE A 96 -10.11 -12.26 -4.94
C PHE A 96 -11.28 -12.71 -5.84
N LYS A 97 -12.36 -13.24 -5.26
CA LYS A 97 -13.57 -13.60 -6.02
C LYS A 97 -14.24 -12.42 -6.69
N ASN A 98 -14.05 -11.21 -6.19
CA ASN A 98 -14.63 -10.00 -6.76
C ASN A 98 -13.66 -9.22 -7.67
N GLY A 99 -12.48 -9.77 -7.96
CA GLY A 99 -11.57 -9.21 -8.98
C GLY A 99 -10.34 -8.49 -8.45
N ALA A 100 -9.99 -8.66 -7.16
CA ALA A 100 -8.68 -8.26 -6.67
C ALA A 100 -7.61 -9.25 -7.15
N ASP A 101 -6.44 -8.76 -7.56
CA ASP A 101 -5.25 -9.56 -7.92
C ASP A 101 -4.31 -9.73 -6.73
N LYS A 102 -4.26 -8.70 -5.87
CA LYS A 102 -3.47 -8.69 -4.63
C LYS A 102 -4.28 -8.12 -3.47
N ILE A 103 -3.86 -8.44 -2.26
CA ILE A 103 -4.41 -7.86 -1.04
C ILE A 103 -3.31 -7.18 -0.21
N ALA A 104 -3.61 -5.98 0.31
CA ALA A 104 -2.72 -5.26 1.21
C ALA A 104 -3.19 -5.41 2.67
N VAL A 105 -2.33 -5.96 3.53
CA VAL A 105 -2.63 -6.26 4.93
C VAL A 105 -1.79 -5.40 5.88
N ASN A 106 -2.40 -4.89 6.96
CA ASN A 106 -1.74 -4.12 8.02
C ASN A 106 -2.29 -4.53 9.40
N THR A 107 -3.33 -3.90 9.90
CA THR A 107 -3.81 -3.98 11.30
C THR A 107 -4.03 -5.40 11.81
N ALA A 108 -4.59 -6.28 11.01
CA ALA A 108 -4.87 -7.66 11.46
C ALA A 108 -3.58 -8.47 11.64
N VAL A 109 -2.61 -8.26 10.74
CA VAL A 109 -1.35 -9.02 10.76
C VAL A 109 -0.37 -8.51 11.81
N THR A 110 -0.45 -7.26 12.22
CA THR A 110 0.32 -6.76 13.38
C THR A 110 -0.14 -7.41 14.67
N LYS A 111 -1.44 -7.68 14.81
CA LYS A 111 -2.03 -8.40 15.96
C LYS A 111 -1.83 -9.91 15.89
N ASN A 112 -1.93 -10.48 14.70
CA ASN A 112 -1.73 -11.91 14.43
C ASN A 112 -0.83 -12.13 13.20
N PRO A 113 0.50 -12.12 13.36
CA PRO A 113 1.43 -12.29 12.24
C PRO A 113 1.29 -13.62 11.48
N LYS A 114 0.81 -14.68 12.12
CA LYS A 114 0.58 -15.99 11.50
C LYS A 114 -0.40 -15.92 10.33
N LEU A 115 -1.31 -14.95 10.34
CA LEU A 115 -2.25 -14.72 9.24
C LEU A 115 -1.52 -14.45 7.91
N ILE A 116 -0.32 -13.86 7.92
CA ILE A 116 0.49 -13.66 6.70
C ILE A 116 0.80 -15.02 6.07
N SER A 117 1.34 -15.96 6.85
CA SER A 117 1.69 -17.29 6.34
C SER A 117 0.47 -18.07 5.86
N GLU A 118 -0.65 -17.96 6.54
CA GLU A 118 -1.92 -18.59 6.13
C GLU A 118 -2.42 -18.03 4.80
N LEU A 119 -2.33 -16.71 4.60
CA LEU A 119 -2.70 -16.04 3.36
C LEU A 119 -1.74 -16.41 2.23
N ALA A 120 -0.43 -16.37 2.49
CA ALA A 120 0.60 -16.71 1.51
C ALA A 120 0.52 -18.17 1.05
N LEU A 121 0.26 -19.10 1.98
CA LEU A 121 0.07 -20.51 1.66
C LEU A 121 -1.16 -20.74 0.76
N LYS A 122 -2.23 -20.00 1.02
CA LYS A 122 -3.50 -20.20 0.30
C LYS A 122 -3.55 -19.50 -1.06
N PHE A 123 -3.01 -18.29 -1.16
CA PHE A 123 -3.17 -17.44 -2.34
C PHE A 123 -1.86 -17.18 -3.09
N GLY A 124 -0.73 -17.64 -2.55
CA GLY A 124 0.61 -17.34 -3.06
C GLY A 124 1.18 -16.04 -2.52
N SER A 125 2.48 -16.03 -2.24
CA SER A 125 3.20 -14.85 -1.71
C SER A 125 3.01 -13.62 -2.58
N GLN A 126 3.07 -13.77 -3.90
CA GLN A 126 2.91 -12.69 -4.87
C GLN A 126 1.57 -11.93 -4.77
N SER A 127 0.57 -12.51 -4.13
CA SER A 127 -0.75 -11.88 -3.92
C SER A 127 -0.86 -11.16 -2.57
N ILE A 128 0.18 -11.22 -1.74
CA ILE A 128 0.16 -10.64 -0.39
C ILE A 128 1.12 -9.47 -0.30
N VAL A 129 0.57 -8.28 -0.10
CA VAL A 129 1.30 -7.02 0.11
C VAL A 129 1.27 -6.67 1.60
N LEU A 130 2.44 -6.49 2.22
CA LEU A 130 2.53 -5.94 3.57
C LEU A 130 2.45 -4.41 3.50
N SER A 131 1.36 -3.83 3.98
CA SER A 131 1.23 -2.38 4.09
C SER A 131 1.82 -1.91 5.43
N ILE A 132 2.87 -1.09 5.35
CA ILE A 132 3.54 -0.47 6.48
C ILE A 132 3.26 1.03 6.44
N GLU A 133 2.50 1.52 7.40
CA GLU A 133 2.26 2.94 7.63
C GLU A 133 3.33 3.42 8.58
N ALA A 134 4.37 4.10 8.06
CA ALA A 134 5.56 4.51 8.79
C ALA A 134 5.41 5.94 9.32
N LYS A 135 5.65 6.13 10.60
CA LYS A 135 5.72 7.45 11.22
C LYS A 135 7.08 7.64 11.90
N LYS A 136 7.71 8.79 11.68
CA LYS A 136 9.00 9.12 12.30
C LYS A 136 8.81 9.32 13.80
N ASN A 137 9.57 8.57 14.61
CA ASN A 137 9.49 8.60 16.08
C ASN A 137 10.90 8.68 16.71
N GLY A 138 11.78 9.45 16.11
CA GLY A 138 13.15 9.65 16.55
C GLY A 138 14.13 9.82 15.41
N GLU A 139 15.41 10.02 15.74
CA GLU A 139 16.46 10.09 14.74
C GLU A 139 16.70 8.69 14.14
N ASN A 140 16.57 8.58 12.80
CA ASN A 140 16.67 7.32 12.06
C ASN A 140 15.76 6.19 12.58
N TYR A 141 14.62 6.55 13.20
CA TYR A 141 13.67 5.58 13.72
C TYR A 141 12.26 5.87 13.26
N TRP A 142 11.63 4.88 12.61
CA TRP A 142 10.24 4.89 12.22
C TRP A 142 9.50 3.73 12.86
N GLU A 143 8.34 4.05 13.38
CA GLU A 143 7.41 3.08 13.96
C GLU A 143 6.31 2.73 12.95
N ALA A 144 5.94 1.45 12.88
CA ALA A 144 4.79 0.99 12.12
C ALA A 144 3.50 1.33 12.86
N TYR A 145 2.54 1.93 12.16
CA TYR A 145 1.23 2.28 12.67
C TYR A 145 0.13 1.41 12.05
N THR A 146 -1.02 1.39 12.70
CA THR A 146 -2.23 0.69 12.24
C THR A 146 -3.44 1.62 12.24
N ASN A 147 -4.59 1.10 11.79
CA ASN A 147 -5.86 1.83 11.73
C ASN A 147 -5.75 3.19 11.03
N THR A 148 -5.12 3.20 9.84
CA THR A 148 -4.94 4.41 9.04
C THR A 148 -4.11 5.46 9.80
N GLY A 149 -2.94 5.05 10.29
CA GLY A 149 -1.97 5.91 10.96
C GLY A 149 -2.34 6.39 12.37
N ARG A 150 -3.36 5.81 13.02
CA ARG A 150 -3.87 6.29 14.33
C ARG A 150 -3.28 5.55 15.51
N ASP A 151 -3.05 4.25 15.37
CA ASP A 151 -2.67 3.41 16.51
C ASP A 151 -1.19 3.04 16.45
N HIS A 152 -0.50 3.31 17.53
CA HIS A 152 0.86 2.84 17.78
C HIS A 152 0.94 1.33 17.86
N THR A 153 2.02 0.75 17.36
CA THR A 153 2.28 -0.69 17.51
C THR A 153 3.51 -1.00 18.36
N GLY A 154 4.40 -0.02 18.54
CA GLY A 154 5.71 -0.21 19.14
C GLY A 154 6.71 -0.96 18.24
N LEU A 155 6.33 -1.30 17.01
CA LEU A 155 7.17 -2.07 16.09
C LEU A 155 8.03 -1.14 15.24
N ASN A 156 9.34 -1.38 15.23
CA ASN A 156 10.22 -0.78 14.23
C ASN A 156 9.85 -1.29 12.84
N ILE A 157 9.80 -0.42 11.83
CA ILE A 157 9.40 -0.78 10.46
C ILE A 157 10.31 -1.83 9.82
N ILE A 158 11.60 -1.79 10.12
CA ILE A 158 12.60 -2.73 9.57
C ILE A 158 12.39 -4.12 10.14
N ASP A 159 12.24 -4.23 11.47
CA ASP A 159 12.00 -5.51 12.15
C ASP A 159 10.66 -6.10 11.71
N TRP A 160 9.64 -5.24 11.55
CA TRP A 160 8.34 -5.66 11.09
C TRP A 160 8.36 -6.13 9.62
N ALA A 161 9.05 -5.40 8.74
CA ALA A 161 9.22 -5.80 7.35
C ALA A 161 9.94 -7.14 7.23
N LYS A 162 11.06 -7.32 7.96
CA LYS A 162 11.81 -8.58 8.01
C LYS A 162 10.90 -9.74 8.43
N LYS A 163 10.16 -9.57 9.51
CA LYS A 163 9.21 -10.57 9.99
C LYS A 163 8.13 -10.89 8.95
N GLY A 164 7.59 -9.88 8.27
CA GLY A 164 6.60 -10.09 7.20
C GLY A 164 7.17 -10.88 6.02
N ILE A 165 8.39 -10.58 5.62
CA ILE A 165 9.10 -11.30 4.55
C ILE A 165 9.33 -12.76 4.93
N ASP A 166 9.82 -13.03 6.15
CA ASP A 166 10.02 -14.38 6.67
C ASP A 166 8.71 -15.18 6.75
N LEU A 167 7.57 -14.50 6.92
CA LEU A 167 6.23 -15.09 6.95
C LEU A 167 5.59 -15.26 5.56
N GLY A 168 6.22 -14.73 4.51
CA GLY A 168 5.85 -15.01 3.13
C GLY A 168 5.10 -13.91 2.39
N VAL A 169 5.23 -12.62 2.77
CA VAL A 169 4.74 -11.54 1.91
C VAL A 169 5.56 -11.47 0.62
N GLY A 170 4.92 -11.12 -0.49
CA GLY A 170 5.58 -11.01 -1.78
C GLY A 170 5.87 -9.58 -2.23
N GLU A 171 5.31 -8.57 -1.55
CA GLU A 171 5.50 -7.16 -1.86
C GLU A 171 5.32 -6.30 -0.61
N ILE A 172 5.99 -5.15 -0.54
CA ILE A 172 5.86 -4.20 0.57
C ILE A 172 5.33 -2.87 0.02
N LEU A 173 4.28 -2.35 0.66
CA LEU A 173 3.80 -0.98 0.48
C LEU A 173 4.24 -0.15 1.69
N LEU A 174 5.22 0.74 1.48
CA LEU A 174 5.77 1.64 2.49
C LEU A 174 5.16 3.02 2.32
N THR A 175 4.32 3.45 3.25
CA THR A 175 3.66 4.76 3.25
C THR A 175 4.24 5.64 4.36
N SER A 176 4.81 6.80 4.03
CA SER A 176 5.15 7.82 5.04
C SER A 176 3.89 8.54 5.49
N ILE A 177 3.48 8.39 6.75
CA ILE A 177 2.35 9.11 7.33
C ILE A 177 2.64 10.62 7.34
N ASP A 178 3.87 10.99 7.69
CA ASP A 178 4.28 12.38 7.83
C ASP A 178 4.22 13.16 6.51
N ASN A 179 4.43 12.47 5.37
CA ASN A 179 4.39 13.10 4.05
C ASN A 179 3.06 12.86 3.30
N GLU A 180 2.23 11.88 3.70
CA GLU A 180 1.00 11.52 2.97
C GLU A 180 0.06 12.73 2.81
N GLY A 181 -0.31 13.02 1.55
CA GLY A 181 -1.20 14.10 1.16
C GLY A 181 -0.62 15.52 1.28
N THR A 182 0.63 15.69 1.75
CA THR A 182 1.25 17.01 1.97
C THR A 182 1.67 17.69 0.67
N ARG A 183 1.96 16.92 -0.40
CA ARG A 183 2.52 17.40 -1.67
C ARG A 183 3.88 18.10 -1.55
N LYS A 184 4.69 17.71 -0.56
CA LYS A 184 6.01 18.31 -0.28
C LYS A 184 7.19 17.44 -0.74
N GLY A 185 6.93 16.41 -1.52
CA GLY A 185 7.91 15.41 -1.94
C GLY A 185 7.88 14.16 -1.05
N PHE A 186 8.55 13.12 -1.52
CA PHE A 186 8.66 11.85 -0.80
C PHE A 186 9.52 11.99 0.47
N ASP A 187 9.30 11.09 1.43
CA ASP A 187 10.15 10.94 2.63
C ASP A 187 11.44 10.18 2.24
N ILE A 188 12.40 10.93 1.72
CA ILE A 188 13.65 10.35 1.18
C ILE A 188 14.45 9.64 2.28
N GLU A 189 14.49 10.19 3.50
CA GLU A 189 15.19 9.60 4.61
C GLU A 189 14.63 8.20 4.98
N LEU A 190 13.31 8.08 5.04
CA LEU A 190 12.61 6.80 5.24
C LEU A 190 12.97 5.80 4.14
N ILE A 191 12.84 6.24 2.88
CA ILE A 191 13.04 5.39 1.70
C ILE A 191 14.49 4.91 1.60
N GLU A 192 15.47 5.77 1.82
CA GLU A 192 16.88 5.40 1.83
C GLU A 192 17.22 4.44 2.97
N SER A 193 16.66 4.66 4.16
CA SER A 193 16.83 3.76 5.31
C SER A 193 16.32 2.36 4.98
N PHE A 194 15.14 2.29 4.37
CA PHE A 194 14.52 1.01 3.97
C PHE A 194 15.28 0.32 2.83
N SER A 195 15.74 1.08 1.83
CA SER A 195 16.57 0.57 0.73
C SER A 195 17.89 0.00 1.23
N LYS A 196 18.56 0.68 2.17
CA LYS A 196 19.78 0.18 2.83
C LYS A 196 19.53 -1.14 3.57
N PHE A 197 18.40 -1.27 4.25
CA PHE A 197 18.01 -2.53 4.90
C PHE A 197 17.91 -3.67 3.88
N LEU A 198 17.17 -3.49 2.79
CA LEU A 198 17.01 -4.50 1.76
C LEU A 198 18.37 -4.92 1.18
N LYS A 199 19.23 -3.95 0.88
CA LYS A 199 20.57 -4.17 0.35
C LYS A 199 21.46 -4.96 1.33
N ASN A 200 21.51 -4.54 2.59
CA ASN A 200 22.36 -5.16 3.62
C ASN A 200 21.96 -6.59 3.96
N GLN A 201 20.66 -6.91 3.84
CA GLN A 201 20.14 -8.27 4.04
C GLN A 201 20.14 -9.11 2.76
N ASN A 202 20.55 -8.54 1.62
CA ASN A 202 20.47 -9.18 0.29
C ASN A 202 19.04 -9.67 -0.03
N ILE A 203 18.03 -8.87 0.35
CA ILE A 203 16.62 -9.15 0.11
C ILE A 203 16.20 -8.53 -1.22
N SER A 204 15.60 -9.36 -2.09
CA SER A 204 14.99 -8.91 -3.33
C SER A 204 13.47 -9.08 -3.23
N ILE A 205 12.79 -8.02 -2.84
CA ILE A 205 11.32 -7.94 -2.76
C ILE A 205 10.86 -6.63 -3.41
N PRO A 206 9.78 -6.63 -4.20
CA PRO A 206 9.18 -5.41 -4.71
C PRO A 206 8.81 -4.43 -3.59
N LEU A 207 9.20 -3.17 -3.75
CA LEU A 207 8.92 -2.09 -2.80
C LEU A 207 8.11 -0.99 -3.49
N ILE A 208 6.89 -0.77 -3.01
CA ILE A 208 6.03 0.35 -3.40
C ILE A 208 6.22 1.46 -2.39
N VAL A 209 6.67 2.63 -2.81
CA VAL A 209 6.77 3.80 -1.94
C VAL A 209 5.57 4.73 -2.13
N SER A 210 5.04 5.28 -1.04
CA SER A 210 3.84 6.11 -1.05
C SER A 210 3.94 7.26 -0.05
N GLY A 211 3.29 8.37 -0.39
CA GLY A 211 3.17 9.54 0.46
C GLY A 211 4.10 10.69 0.06
N GLY A 212 3.49 11.86 -0.17
CA GLY A 212 4.20 13.12 -0.33
C GLY A 212 4.31 13.69 -1.74
N MET A 213 4.21 12.88 -2.79
CA MET A 213 4.33 13.38 -4.17
C MET A 213 3.36 14.53 -4.45
N GLY A 214 3.88 15.64 -4.97
CA GLY A 214 3.11 16.84 -5.32
C GLY A 214 3.28 17.26 -6.78
N LYS A 215 4.41 16.92 -7.38
CA LYS A 215 4.78 17.29 -8.75
C LYS A 215 5.70 16.23 -9.37
N LEU A 216 5.82 16.24 -10.69
CA LEU A 216 6.63 15.25 -11.42
C LEU A 216 8.13 15.29 -11.06
N GLU A 217 8.64 16.47 -10.73
CA GLU A 217 10.04 16.65 -10.35
C GLU A 217 10.43 15.88 -9.09
N ASP A 218 9.46 15.60 -8.20
CA ASP A 218 9.68 14.81 -6.98
C ASP A 218 10.16 13.38 -7.30
N LEU A 219 9.90 12.89 -8.52
CA LEU A 219 10.40 11.59 -9.00
C LEU A 219 11.93 11.58 -9.16
N ASN A 220 12.55 12.74 -9.37
CA ASN A 220 14.00 12.82 -9.52
C ASN A 220 14.73 12.42 -8.23
N ASP A 221 14.12 12.68 -7.08
CA ASP A 221 14.70 12.36 -5.78
C ASP A 221 14.77 10.83 -5.55
N LEU A 222 13.89 10.06 -6.20
CA LEU A 222 13.89 8.60 -6.13
C LEU A 222 14.86 7.92 -7.09
N TYR A 223 15.32 8.65 -8.09
CA TYR A 223 16.02 8.09 -9.25
C TYR A 223 17.34 7.38 -8.92
N ASN A 224 18.01 7.82 -7.88
CA ASN A 224 19.30 7.30 -7.44
C ASN A 224 19.17 6.31 -6.27
N ILE A 225 17.96 6.07 -5.76
CA ILE A 225 17.74 5.15 -4.67
C ILE A 225 17.55 3.73 -5.25
N GLU A 226 18.34 2.78 -4.77
CA GLU A 226 18.23 1.39 -5.19
C GLU A 226 16.91 0.77 -4.71
N PHE A 227 16.42 -0.27 -5.39
CA PHE A 227 15.18 -1.01 -5.10
C PHE A 227 13.87 -0.25 -5.29
N ILE A 228 13.91 1.01 -5.75
CA ILE A 228 12.70 1.76 -6.03
C ILE A 228 12.38 1.63 -7.51
N ASP A 229 11.33 0.89 -7.81
CA ASP A 229 10.79 0.69 -9.15
C ASP A 229 9.27 0.94 -9.22
N THR A 230 8.65 1.25 -8.07
CA THR A 230 7.22 1.39 -7.95
C THR A 230 6.83 2.50 -6.98
N ILE A 231 5.90 3.34 -7.40
CA ILE A 231 5.33 4.40 -6.57
C ILE A 231 3.80 4.30 -6.54
N ALA A 232 3.22 4.59 -5.38
CA ALA A 232 1.78 4.78 -5.24
C ALA A 232 1.47 6.25 -4.88
N ILE A 233 0.56 6.89 -5.63
CA ILE A 233 0.20 8.30 -5.53
C ILE A 233 -1.30 8.54 -5.49
#